data_d157ccef984d4551cbcd57560948c5b2
#
_entry.id   d157ccef984d4551cbcd57560948c5b2
#
_cell.length_a   1.000
_cell.length_b   1.000
_cell.length_c   1.000
_cell.angle_alpha   90.00
_cell.angle_beta   90.00
_cell.angle_gamma   90.00
#
_symmetry.space_group_name_H-M   'P 1'
#
loop_
_entity.id
_entity.type
_entity.pdbx_description
1 polymer ?
#
loop_
_entity_poly.entity_id
_entity_poly.type
_entity_poly.pdbx_seq_one_letter_code
_entity_poly.pdbx_strand_id
1 'polypeptide(L)'
;MTEITLKIDGMQCGMCETHINNVVRNAVKVKKITSSHKKNETVIIADDDIDRGKLKSAIEQNGYKVISVSEKPYVKKGLFFRT
;
A
#
# COMPACT_ATOMS: atom_id res chain seq x y z
N MET A 1 -5.23 3.92 13.00
CA MET A 1 -4.51 3.56 11.76
C MET A 1 -5.41 2.83 10.79
N THR A 2 -5.10 2.93 9.52
CA THR A 2 -5.89 2.29 8.45
C THR A 2 -4.99 1.38 7.66
N GLU A 3 -5.51 0.22 7.28
CA GLU A 3 -4.82 -0.68 6.36
C GLU A 3 -5.42 -0.47 4.97
N ILE A 4 -4.59 -0.08 4.02
CA ILE A 4 -5.02 0.20 2.66
C ILE A 4 -4.42 -0.85 1.74
N THR A 5 -5.28 -1.53 0.99
CA THR A 5 -4.84 -2.53 0.03
C THR A 5 -5.09 -2.00 -1.38
N LEU A 6 -4.02 -1.89 -2.15
CA LEU A 6 -4.10 -1.40 -3.53
C LEU A 6 -3.85 -2.57 -4.48
N LYS A 7 -4.75 -2.78 -5.41
CA LYS A 7 -4.50 -3.71 -6.50
C LYS A 7 -3.81 -2.93 -7.60
N ILE A 8 -2.63 -3.39 -8.00
CA ILE A 8 -1.78 -2.67 -8.93
C ILE A 8 -1.42 -3.57 -10.10
N ASP A 9 -1.66 -3.09 -11.31
CA ASP A 9 -1.28 -3.79 -12.52
C ASP A 9 0.09 -3.30 -12.98
N GLY A 10 0.92 -4.17 -13.49
CA GLY A 10 2.25 -3.84 -13.98
C GLY A 10 3.39 -4.22 -13.06
N MET A 11 3.08 -4.75 -11.87
CA MET A 11 4.09 -5.19 -10.93
C MET A 11 4.49 -6.63 -11.29
N GLN A 12 5.65 -6.81 -11.91
CA GLN A 12 6.01 -8.09 -12.49
C GLN A 12 7.13 -8.83 -11.78
N CYS A 13 7.84 -8.21 -10.89
CA CYS A 13 8.97 -8.85 -10.21
C CYS A 13 9.29 -8.19 -8.88
N GLY A 14 10.23 -8.76 -8.14
CA GLY A 14 10.62 -8.23 -6.84
C GLY A 14 11.17 -6.81 -6.88
N MET A 15 11.81 -6.42 -7.98
CA MET A 15 12.31 -5.04 -8.11
C MET A 15 11.15 -4.05 -8.17
N CYS A 16 10.04 -4.46 -8.79
CA CYS A 16 8.85 -3.61 -8.83
C CYS A 16 8.27 -3.43 -7.43
N GLU A 17 8.33 -4.46 -6.60
CA GLU A 17 7.89 -4.36 -5.21
C GLU A 17 8.67 -3.28 -4.46
N THR A 18 9.98 -3.31 -4.59
CA THR A 18 10.84 -2.33 -3.94
C THR A 18 10.58 -0.93 -4.48
N HIS A 19 10.41 -0.82 -5.79
CA HIS A 19 10.14 0.47 -6.43
C HIS A 19 8.82 1.07 -5.91
N ILE A 20 7.78 0.28 -5.86
CA ILE A 20 6.49 0.76 -5.36
C ILE A 20 6.59 1.15 -3.89
N ASN A 21 7.29 0.36 -3.07
CA ASN A 21 7.49 0.70 -1.67
C ASN A 21 8.15 2.08 -1.53
N ASN A 22 9.17 2.34 -2.33
CA ASN A 22 9.88 3.62 -2.27
C ASN A 22 9.00 4.78 -2.77
N VAL A 23 8.26 4.55 -3.85
CA VAL A 23 7.35 5.55 -4.41
C VAL A 23 6.32 5.97 -3.36
N VAL A 24 5.74 4.99 -2.67
CA VAL A 24 4.72 5.27 -1.66
C VAL A 24 5.33 6.00 -0.47
N ARG A 25 6.48 5.57 -0.01
CA ARG A 25 7.14 6.22 1.13
C ARG A 25 7.50 7.66 0.85
N ASN A 26 7.83 7.96 -0.40
CA ASN A 26 8.16 9.32 -0.79
C ASN A 26 6.93 10.20 -0.97
N ALA A 27 5.79 9.60 -1.28
CA ALA A 27 4.56 10.35 -1.53
C ALA A 27 3.78 10.64 -0.25
N VAL A 28 3.69 9.67 0.63
CA VAL A 28 2.92 9.80 1.87
C VAL A 28 3.66 9.14 3.03
N LYS A 29 3.29 9.53 4.23
CA LYS A 29 3.92 8.97 5.42
C LYS A 29 3.21 7.67 5.78
N VAL A 30 3.93 6.57 5.77
CA VAL A 30 3.36 5.27 6.09
C VAL A 30 4.08 4.62 7.27
N LYS A 31 3.37 3.80 8.03
CA LYS A 31 3.94 3.05 9.15
C LYS A 31 4.56 1.75 8.66
N LYS A 32 3.91 1.11 7.69
CA LYS A 32 4.38 -0.15 7.14
C LYS A 32 3.87 -0.29 5.70
N ILE A 33 4.67 -0.89 4.85
CA ILE A 33 4.25 -1.16 3.49
C ILE A 33 4.80 -2.52 3.06
N THR A 34 3.97 -3.28 2.38
CA THR A 34 4.33 -4.59 1.84
C THR A 34 3.73 -4.69 0.44
N SER A 35 4.55 -5.03 -0.54
CA SER A 35 4.09 -5.23 -1.91
C SER A 35 4.31 -6.67 -2.32
N SER A 36 3.41 -7.21 -3.13
CA SER A 36 3.52 -8.57 -3.65
C SER A 36 3.24 -8.59 -5.15
N HIS A 37 4.26 -8.91 -5.94
CA HIS A 37 4.08 -8.99 -7.39
C HIS A 37 3.27 -10.23 -7.79
N LYS A 38 3.28 -11.25 -6.96
CA LYS A 38 2.50 -12.46 -7.24
C LYS A 38 1.00 -12.20 -7.11
N LYS A 39 0.63 -11.32 -6.20
CA LYS A 39 -0.77 -10.97 -5.98
C LYS A 39 -1.15 -9.65 -6.66
N ASN A 40 -0.18 -8.95 -7.22
CA ASN A 40 -0.35 -7.62 -7.81
C ASN A 40 -1.01 -6.66 -6.84
N GLU A 41 -0.54 -6.67 -5.60
CA GLU A 41 -1.13 -5.78 -4.60
C GLU A 41 -0.08 -5.21 -3.64
N THR A 42 -0.41 -4.06 -3.07
CA THR A 42 0.40 -3.41 -2.06
C THR A 42 -0.49 -3.13 -0.86
N VAL A 43 -0.03 -3.54 0.32
CA VAL A 43 -0.74 -3.31 1.58
C VAL A 43 0.02 -2.25 2.36
N ILE A 44 -0.67 -1.20 2.76
CA ILE A 44 -0.07 -0.06 3.44
C ILE A 44 -0.78 0.14 4.78
N ILE A 45 0.00 0.35 5.83
CA ILE A 45 -0.55 0.68 7.12
C ILE A 45 -0.10 2.10 7.45
N ALA A 46 -1.03 2.99 7.63
CA ALA A 46 -0.73 4.40 7.82
C ALA A 46 -1.81 5.07 8.68
N ASP A 47 -1.59 6.33 9.03
CA ASP A 47 -2.58 7.09 9.77
C ASP A 47 -3.81 7.34 8.89
N ASP A 48 -4.96 7.56 9.53
CA ASP A 48 -6.22 7.69 8.81
C ASP A 48 -6.27 8.93 7.92
N ASP A 49 -5.43 9.93 8.20
CA ASP A 49 -5.47 11.21 7.49
C ASP A 49 -4.51 11.31 6.31
N ILE A 50 -3.92 10.22 5.86
CA ILE A 50 -3.02 10.30 4.71
C ILE A 50 -3.81 10.64 3.44
N ASP A 51 -3.11 11.25 2.48
CA ASP A 51 -3.73 11.66 1.21
C ASP A 51 -3.75 10.50 0.23
N ARG A 52 -4.89 9.88 0.09
CA ARG A 52 -5.06 8.72 -0.80
C ARG A 52 -4.94 9.08 -2.27
N GLY A 53 -5.37 10.27 -2.63
CA GLY A 53 -5.22 10.75 -4.01
C GLY A 53 -3.76 10.90 -4.39
N LYS A 54 -2.95 11.42 -3.48
CA LYS A 54 -1.52 11.58 -3.69
C LYS A 54 -0.84 10.21 -3.82
N LEU A 55 -1.24 9.25 -3.00
CA LEU A 55 -0.76 7.89 -3.05
C LEU A 55 -1.01 7.25 -4.41
N LYS A 56 -2.23 7.33 -4.88
CA LYS A 56 -2.61 6.77 -6.18
C LYS A 56 -1.86 7.46 -7.32
N SER A 57 -1.80 8.79 -7.29
CA SER A 57 -1.11 9.56 -8.32
C SER A 57 0.37 9.20 -8.40
N ALA A 58 1.03 9.06 -7.26
CA ALA A 58 2.44 8.72 -7.23
C ALA A 58 2.71 7.37 -7.89
N ILE A 59 1.87 6.40 -7.62
CA ILE A 59 2.01 5.07 -8.21
C ILE A 59 1.79 5.13 -9.71
N GLU A 60 0.76 5.84 -10.15
CA GLU A 60 0.44 5.93 -11.57
C GLU A 60 1.49 6.72 -12.36
N GLN A 61 2.10 7.72 -11.75
CA GLN A 61 3.16 8.49 -12.40
C GLN A 61 4.41 7.66 -12.67
N ASN A 62 4.56 6.56 -11.97
CA ASN A 62 5.70 5.68 -12.16
C ASN A 62 5.41 4.50 -13.09
N GLY A 63 4.33 4.58 -13.86
CA GLY A 63 4.04 3.59 -14.89
C GLY A 63 3.20 2.41 -14.44
N TYR A 64 2.66 2.44 -13.23
CA TYR A 64 1.80 1.39 -12.73
C TYR A 64 0.35 1.84 -12.79
N LYS A 65 -0.57 0.89 -12.81
CA LYS A 65 -1.98 1.21 -12.84
C LYS A 65 -2.64 0.70 -11.56
N VAL A 66 -3.32 1.58 -10.86
CA VAL A 66 -4.08 1.20 -9.66
C VAL A 66 -5.46 0.74 -10.10
N ILE A 67 -5.75 -0.54 -9.89
CA ILE A 67 -7.01 -1.15 -10.32
C ILE A 67 -8.10 -0.90 -9.29
N SER A 68 -7.77 -1.08 -8.02
CA SER A 68 -8.74 -0.87 -6.96
C SER A 68 -8.05 -0.51 -5.66
N VAL A 69 -8.79 0.13 -4.77
CA VAL A 69 -8.32 0.54 -3.46
C VAL A 69 -9.32 0.04 -2.43
N SER A 70 -8.84 -0.68 -1.43
CA SER A 70 -9.66 -1.14 -0.32
C SER A 70 -9.06 -0.65 0.98
N GLU A 71 -9.90 -0.24 1.91
CA GLU A 71 -9.44 0.26 3.20
C GLU A 71 -10.20 -0.43 4.32
N LYS A 72 -9.49 -0.69 5.42
CA LYS A 72 -10.13 -1.21 6.62
C LYS A 72 -9.35 -0.74 7.84
N PRO A 73 -9.99 -0.68 9.01
CA PRO A 73 -9.28 -0.31 10.22
C PRO A 73 -8.16 -1.30 10.52
N TYR A 74 -7.00 -0.80 10.90
CA TYR A 74 -5.90 -1.66 11.29
C TYR A 74 -5.87 -1.77 12.80
N VAL A 75 -5.86 -3.00 13.29
CA VAL A 75 -5.79 -3.28 14.72
C VAL A 75 -4.64 -4.23 14.96
N LYS A 76 -3.83 -3.96 15.97
CA LYS A 76 -2.70 -4.81 16.29
C LYS A 76 -3.21 -6.18 16.72
N LYS A 77 -2.66 -7.21 16.12
CA LYS A 77 -3.10 -8.55 16.41
C LYS A 77 -2.96 -8.95 17.84
N GLY A 78 -1.94 -8.53 18.49
CA GLY A 78 -1.73 -8.91 19.89
C GLY A 78 -2.82 -8.51 20.83
N LEU A 79 -3.66 -7.57 20.43
CA LEU A 79 -4.76 -7.14 21.27
C LEU A 79 -5.92 -8.10 21.27
N PHE A 80 -5.96 -9.03 20.30
CA PHE A 80 -7.08 -9.90 20.20
C PHE A 80 -6.91 -11.20 20.78
N PHE A 81 -5.77 -11.54 21.02
CA PHE A 81 -5.58 -12.84 21.35
C PHE A 81 -5.85 -13.12 22.59
N ARG A 82 -6.09 -12.88 22.70
CA ARG A 82 -6.43 -13.28 23.54
C ARG A 82 -7.39 -13.79 23.49
N THR A 83 -7.82 -13.67 23.15
CA THR A 83 -8.94 -14.10 23.24
C THR A 83 -9.16 -15.18 23.21
#